data_d232fe25172b65544faab3a0d923014d
#
_entry.id   d232fe25172b65544faab3a0d923014d
#
_cell.length_a   1.000
_cell.length_b   1.000
_cell.length_c   1.000
_cell.angle_alpha   90.00
_cell.angle_beta   90.00
_cell.angle_gamma   90.00
#
_symmetry.space_group_name_H-M   'P 1'
#
loop_
_entity.id
_entity.type
_entity.pdbx_description
1 polymer ?
#
loop_
_entity_poly.entity_id
_entity_poly.type
_entity_poly.pdbx_seq_one_letter_code
_entity_poly.pdbx_strand_id
1 'polypeptide(L)'
;MKTIDPAIPEKFLAAGLSVLPAKRERKCPAIGSWKTYQDRLPSQMEVETWFANAHDALCLVCGKVSGNLEIMDFDHKGELFPAWKAKVAPELFARLVIEQTPSGGYHAAYRSASPICGSIKLAQGKREDDKVTTLIETRGEGGIFLCDPSDGYKLIQNDFTQIPAITDEEREDLLSAAYELNEHTPEMQSSTVPVGTSGDFAIRPGDDYTTRGDFRPLLLKYGWTPMHKAGQNEYFRRPGKQSGGQSASFNGEVFYVFSSNAAPFEPGAYSPFNAYTILEHNGDFSAAANALLEQGFGKTAEQPPVDISGLVPGKTKTEKKEVLFPDPGSFPEVLFEIPGFIGEYMKLSLGTAPYPNKILSLGGGLAFLSLMVGRIYKDRRGLHPNLYWISLADSGTGKEHARQVNKFLAFKAGMSEFIGDNFASGEGLEDAMYGTKKKLYMLDEMDTLFNSLKQKDSRAEIIMQRLLTFYSSANSFYTMRAKARKIPCIGDKRLPE
;
A
#
# COMPACT_ATOMS: atom_id res chain seq x y z
N MET A 1 1.64 39.40 11.16
CA MET A 1 1.48 37.94 11.35
C MET A 1 1.34 37.72 12.85
N LYS A 2 0.32 36.96 13.26
CA LYS A 2 0.11 36.58 14.66
C LYS A 2 1.16 35.53 15.01
N THR A 3 2.05 35.85 15.92
CA THR A 3 3.06 34.90 16.42
C THR A 3 2.45 34.06 17.52
N ILE A 4 2.79 32.75 17.53
CA ILE A 4 2.37 31.82 18.59
C ILE A 4 3.07 32.24 19.91
N ASP A 5 2.28 32.34 20.96
CA ASP A 5 2.79 32.49 22.31
C ASP A 5 3.55 31.24 22.73
N PRO A 6 4.85 31.27 23.04
CA PRO A 6 5.64 30.09 23.42
C PRO A 6 5.05 29.28 24.58
N ALA A 7 4.28 29.89 25.46
CA ALA A 7 3.61 29.18 26.56
C ALA A 7 2.53 28.17 26.11
N ILE A 8 1.99 28.34 24.90
CA ILE A 8 0.93 27.42 24.40
C ILE A 8 1.50 26.06 23.99
N PRO A 9 2.56 25.96 23.17
CA PRO A 9 3.20 24.68 22.88
C PRO A 9 3.68 23.94 24.13
N GLU A 10 4.15 24.64 25.15
CA GLU A 10 4.53 24.03 26.44
C GLU A 10 3.32 23.42 27.15
N LYS A 11 2.16 24.10 27.15
CA LYS A 11 0.91 23.53 27.69
C LYS A 11 0.46 22.29 26.91
N PHE A 12 0.60 22.29 25.60
CA PHE A 12 0.27 21.13 24.77
C PHE A 12 1.20 19.96 25.06
N LEU A 13 2.49 20.22 25.20
CA LEU A 13 3.47 19.21 25.62
C LEU A 13 3.13 18.65 27.01
N ALA A 14 2.81 19.51 27.97
CA ALA A 14 2.41 19.11 29.33
C ALA A 14 1.12 18.28 29.33
N ALA A 15 0.21 18.50 28.38
CA ALA A 15 -0.98 17.70 28.14
C ALA A 15 -0.69 16.38 27.41
N GLY A 16 0.59 16.03 27.16
CA GLY A 16 1.00 14.81 26.50
C GLY A 16 0.76 14.80 24.99
N LEU A 17 0.87 15.95 24.33
CA LEU A 17 0.71 16.10 22.89
C LEU A 17 2.07 16.33 22.23
N SER A 18 2.33 15.62 21.15
CA SER A 18 3.50 15.84 20.29
C SER A 18 3.26 17.07 19.42
N VAL A 19 3.73 18.22 19.91
CA VAL A 19 3.55 19.54 19.29
C VAL A 19 4.79 19.97 18.54
N LEU A 20 4.62 20.43 17.29
CA LEU A 20 5.70 20.85 16.42
C LEU A 20 5.39 22.21 15.78
N PRO A 21 6.41 23.04 15.50
CA PRO A 21 6.21 24.24 14.68
C PRO A 21 5.84 23.84 13.26
N ALA A 22 4.95 24.56 12.62
CA ALA A 22 4.45 24.26 11.30
C ALA A 22 4.64 25.41 10.30
N LYS A 23 4.61 25.06 9.02
CA LYS A 23 4.51 25.98 7.88
C LYS A 23 3.05 26.03 7.45
N ARG A 24 2.37 27.13 7.77
CA ARG A 24 0.94 27.28 7.50
C ARG A 24 0.54 27.02 6.05
N GLU A 25 1.24 27.64 5.10
CA GLU A 25 0.93 27.55 3.67
C GLU A 25 1.07 26.11 3.11
N ARG A 26 1.99 25.32 3.67
CA ARG A 26 2.28 23.95 3.23
C ARG A 26 1.62 22.89 4.10
N LYS A 27 0.97 23.30 5.17
CA LYS A 27 0.35 22.40 6.16
C LYS A 27 1.30 21.26 6.59
N CYS A 28 2.56 21.56 6.84
CA CYS A 28 3.57 20.57 7.23
C CYS A 28 4.46 21.10 8.36
N PRO A 29 5.12 20.22 9.14
CA PRO A 29 6.05 20.62 10.17
C PRO A 29 7.19 21.50 9.61
N ALA A 30 7.63 22.50 10.39
CA ALA A 30 8.68 23.44 10.00
C ALA A 30 10.09 22.90 10.29
N ILE A 31 10.22 21.72 10.88
CA ILE A 31 11.49 21.07 11.21
C ILE A 31 11.91 20.05 10.16
N GLY A 32 13.21 19.83 10.00
CA GLY A 32 13.76 19.02 8.91
C GLY A 32 13.44 17.52 9.00
N SER A 33 13.43 16.95 10.21
CA SER A 33 13.10 15.54 10.46
C SER A 33 12.09 15.45 11.58
N TRP A 34 10.82 15.37 11.25
CA TRP A 34 9.72 15.31 12.21
C TRP A 34 9.23 13.88 12.51
N LYS A 35 9.63 12.88 11.71
CA LYS A 35 9.17 11.50 11.88
C LYS A 35 9.49 10.89 13.25
N THR A 36 10.59 11.30 13.88
CA THR A 36 10.94 10.88 15.24
C THR A 36 9.85 11.23 16.27
N TYR A 37 9.09 12.28 16.01
CA TYR A 37 8.03 12.75 16.91
C TYR A 37 6.68 12.08 16.67
N GLN A 38 6.64 11.09 15.79
CA GLN A 38 5.56 10.10 15.70
C GLN A 38 5.70 9.00 16.77
N ASP A 39 6.95 8.77 17.26
CA ASP A 39 7.26 7.70 18.20
C ASP A 39 7.58 8.21 19.61
N ARG A 40 8.02 9.47 19.75
CA ARG A 40 8.29 10.12 21.04
C ARG A 40 7.79 11.56 21.08
N LEU A 41 7.42 12.01 22.26
CA LEU A 41 7.16 13.44 22.50
C LEU A 41 8.46 14.26 22.32
N PRO A 42 8.36 15.50 21.85
CA PRO A 42 9.47 16.42 21.95
C PRO A 42 9.84 16.68 23.43
N SER A 43 11.09 16.97 23.69
CA SER A 43 11.51 17.45 25.02
C SER A 43 11.10 18.91 25.20
N GLN A 44 11.02 19.36 26.45
CA GLN A 44 10.74 20.76 26.76
C GLN A 44 11.75 21.71 26.08
N MET A 45 13.05 21.37 26.12
CA MET A 45 14.11 22.13 25.48
C MET A 45 13.95 22.23 23.94
N GLU A 46 13.49 21.15 23.28
CA GLU A 46 13.20 21.17 21.85
C GLU A 46 12.06 22.15 21.55
N VAL A 47 10.97 22.10 22.32
CA VAL A 47 9.82 22.99 22.16
C VAL A 47 10.22 24.46 22.42
N GLU A 48 10.90 24.75 23.52
CA GLU A 48 11.41 26.07 23.82
C GLU A 48 12.32 26.61 22.70
N THR A 49 13.25 25.77 22.21
CA THR A 49 14.18 26.16 21.14
C THR A 49 13.45 26.46 19.83
N TRP A 50 12.47 25.67 19.47
CA TRP A 50 11.74 25.89 18.22
C TRP A 50 10.85 27.14 18.28
N PHE A 51 10.12 27.32 19.37
CA PHE A 51 9.17 28.41 19.51
C PHE A 51 9.78 29.69 20.07
N ALA A 52 11.09 29.68 20.38
CA ALA A 52 11.86 30.93 20.59
C ALA A 52 11.92 31.79 19.31
N ASN A 53 11.81 31.17 18.15
CA ASN A 53 11.66 31.87 16.87
C ASN A 53 10.18 32.13 16.57
N ALA A 54 9.92 33.20 15.84
CA ALA A 54 8.56 33.59 15.46
C ALA A 54 7.96 32.57 14.49
N HIS A 55 7.00 31.75 14.96
CA HIS A 55 6.17 30.87 14.14
C HIS A 55 4.72 31.37 14.13
N ASP A 56 4.06 31.27 13.00
CA ASP A 56 2.64 31.64 12.81
C ASP A 56 1.71 30.43 12.83
N ALA A 57 2.28 29.22 12.89
CA ALA A 57 1.53 27.98 12.94
C ALA A 57 2.26 26.89 13.75
N LEU A 58 1.47 26.04 14.39
CA LEU A 58 1.90 24.78 14.98
C LEU A 58 1.02 23.63 14.48
N CYS A 59 1.49 22.41 14.65
CA CYS A 59 0.72 21.20 14.38
C CYS A 59 0.89 20.19 15.52
N LEU A 60 -0.12 19.35 15.66
CA LEU A 60 -0.10 18.20 16.56
C LEU A 60 0.08 16.93 15.76
N VAL A 61 0.82 15.97 16.33
CA VAL A 61 1.00 14.63 15.77
C VAL A 61 -0.06 13.70 16.38
N CYS A 62 -0.86 13.07 15.55
CA CYS A 62 -1.87 12.11 15.95
C CYS A 62 -1.26 10.74 16.26
N GLY A 63 -2.07 9.88 16.87
CA GLY A 63 -1.73 8.51 17.18
C GLY A 63 -1.22 8.31 18.60
N LYS A 64 -0.55 7.17 18.78
CA LYS A 64 -0.08 6.70 20.09
C LYS A 64 0.80 7.71 20.82
N VAL A 65 1.63 8.44 20.10
CA VAL A 65 2.54 9.44 20.66
C VAL A 65 1.83 10.55 21.44
N SER A 66 0.60 10.89 21.02
CA SER A 66 -0.26 11.90 21.69
C SER A 66 -1.44 11.24 22.43
N GLY A 67 -1.25 10.02 22.94
CA GLY A 67 -2.27 9.28 23.71
C GLY A 67 -3.45 8.81 22.86
N ASN A 68 -3.17 8.23 21.68
CA ASN A 68 -4.14 7.82 20.68
C ASN A 68 -5.01 8.97 20.17
N LEU A 69 -4.42 10.15 20.01
CA LEU A 69 -5.10 11.33 19.45
C LEU A 69 -5.56 11.04 18.02
N GLU A 70 -6.82 11.24 17.76
CA GLU A 70 -7.42 11.20 16.44
C GLU A 70 -8.29 12.44 16.22
N ILE A 71 -8.32 12.95 15.00
CA ILE A 71 -9.28 13.96 14.61
C ILE A 71 -10.13 13.48 13.44
N MET A 72 -11.35 13.96 13.38
CA MET A 72 -12.16 13.95 12.16
C MET A 72 -11.98 15.31 11.48
N ASP A 73 -11.56 15.28 10.23
CA ASP A 73 -11.28 16.44 9.38
C ASP A 73 -12.45 16.61 8.39
N PHE A 74 -13.14 17.73 8.47
CA PHE A 74 -14.30 18.08 7.62
C PHE A 74 -13.83 19.13 6.59
N ASP A 75 -13.49 18.66 5.42
CA ASP A 75 -13.08 19.49 4.29
C ASP A 75 -14.28 20.18 3.59
N HIS A 76 -14.04 20.81 2.44
CA HIS A 76 -15.07 21.49 1.62
C HIS A 76 -15.96 22.46 2.42
N LYS A 77 -15.32 23.39 3.13
CA LYS A 77 -16.01 24.40 3.98
C LYS A 77 -16.90 23.77 5.06
N GLY A 78 -16.64 22.50 5.40
CA GLY A 78 -17.38 21.79 6.44
C GLY A 78 -18.83 21.52 6.09
N GLU A 79 -19.18 21.40 4.81
CA GLU A 79 -20.57 21.24 4.35
C GLU A 79 -21.31 20.08 5.00
N LEU A 80 -20.60 18.98 5.32
CA LEU A 80 -21.16 17.80 5.97
C LEU A 80 -21.14 17.87 7.52
N PHE A 81 -20.46 18.85 8.12
CA PHE A 81 -20.34 18.95 9.57
C PHE A 81 -21.69 19.10 10.29
N PRO A 82 -22.65 19.93 9.83
CA PRO A 82 -23.98 20.03 10.49
C PRO A 82 -24.77 18.72 10.43
N ALA A 83 -24.72 18.02 9.29
CA ALA A 83 -25.42 16.75 9.11
C ALA A 83 -24.81 15.64 9.99
N TRP A 84 -23.46 15.59 10.08
CA TRP A 84 -22.75 14.68 10.98
C TRP A 84 -23.09 14.97 12.45
N LYS A 85 -23.02 16.25 12.87
CA LYS A 85 -23.35 16.66 14.23
C LYS A 85 -24.76 16.23 14.65
N ALA A 86 -25.72 16.33 13.73
CA ALA A 86 -27.11 15.93 13.99
C ALA A 86 -27.28 14.41 14.22
N LYS A 87 -26.33 13.60 13.77
CA LYS A 87 -26.33 12.14 13.93
C LYS A 87 -25.57 11.66 15.19
N VAL A 88 -24.70 12.51 15.74
CA VAL A 88 -23.90 12.19 16.93
C VAL A 88 -24.73 12.48 18.19
N ALA A 89 -24.63 11.58 19.20
CA ALA A 89 -25.27 11.79 20.48
C ALA A 89 -24.82 13.13 21.10
N PRO A 90 -25.76 13.99 21.57
CA PRO A 90 -25.41 15.32 22.08
C PRO A 90 -24.38 15.30 23.21
N GLU A 91 -24.45 14.30 24.09
CA GLU A 91 -23.53 14.13 25.23
C GLU A 91 -22.10 13.79 24.76
N LEU A 92 -21.96 12.97 23.72
CA LEU A 92 -20.69 12.66 23.11
C LEU A 92 -20.13 13.89 22.38
N PHE A 93 -20.96 14.55 21.57
CA PHE A 93 -20.56 15.75 20.84
C PHE A 93 -20.05 16.85 21.79
N ALA A 94 -20.74 17.09 22.90
CA ALA A 94 -20.37 18.12 23.88
C ALA A 94 -18.99 17.91 24.51
N ARG A 95 -18.46 16.68 24.49
CA ARG A 95 -17.13 16.36 25.02
C ARG A 95 -16.02 16.67 24.03
N LEU A 96 -16.27 16.62 22.72
CA LEU A 96 -15.24 16.74 21.67
C LEU A 96 -14.60 18.13 21.66
N VAL A 97 -13.34 18.23 21.27
CA VAL A 97 -12.71 19.50 20.96
C VAL A 97 -13.03 19.87 19.51
N ILE A 98 -13.69 20.99 19.31
CA ILE A 98 -14.10 21.43 17.97
C ILE A 98 -13.40 22.74 17.62
N GLU A 99 -12.77 22.77 16.47
CA GLU A 99 -12.23 23.99 15.89
C GLU A 99 -12.66 24.20 14.45
N GLN A 100 -12.68 25.43 13.99
CA GLN A 100 -12.89 25.79 12.59
C GLN A 100 -11.55 26.08 11.93
N THR A 101 -11.37 25.50 10.72
CA THR A 101 -10.18 25.72 9.91
C THR A 101 -10.28 27.01 9.07
N PRO A 102 -9.15 27.57 8.59
CA PRO A 102 -9.15 28.78 7.76
C PRO A 102 -9.96 28.66 6.47
N SER A 103 -10.13 27.45 5.94
CA SER A 103 -10.95 27.16 4.75
C SER A 103 -12.43 27.04 5.02
N GLY A 104 -12.85 27.21 6.29
CA GLY A 104 -14.24 27.04 6.72
C GLY A 104 -14.63 25.61 7.07
N GLY A 105 -13.70 24.68 6.99
CA GLY A 105 -13.86 23.29 7.47
C GLY A 105 -13.83 23.19 9.00
N TYR A 106 -13.86 21.97 9.53
CA TYR A 106 -13.86 21.72 10.97
C TYR A 106 -12.94 20.55 11.31
N HIS A 107 -12.33 20.61 12.50
CA HIS A 107 -11.73 19.46 13.15
C HIS A 107 -12.56 19.09 14.39
N ALA A 108 -12.78 17.79 14.61
CA ALA A 108 -13.32 17.26 15.84
C ALA A 108 -12.30 16.31 16.46
N ALA A 109 -11.69 16.69 17.59
CA ALA A 109 -10.59 15.97 18.20
C ALA A 109 -11.00 15.20 19.45
N TYR A 110 -10.41 14.01 19.61
CA TYR A 110 -10.58 13.11 20.75
C TYR A 110 -9.38 12.16 20.89
N ARG A 111 -9.29 11.47 22.02
CA ARG A 111 -8.38 10.34 22.25
C ARG A 111 -9.15 9.04 22.26
N SER A 112 -8.75 8.06 21.49
CA SER A 112 -9.33 6.72 21.48
C SER A 112 -8.82 5.90 22.67
N ALA A 113 -9.71 5.11 23.29
CA ALA A 113 -9.31 4.17 24.34
C ALA A 113 -8.34 3.10 23.84
N SER A 114 -8.53 2.63 22.60
CA SER A 114 -7.66 1.66 21.93
C SER A 114 -6.74 2.31 20.89
N PRO A 115 -5.64 1.65 20.51
CA PRO A 115 -4.80 2.10 19.40
C PRO A 115 -5.60 2.30 18.12
N ILE A 116 -5.25 3.34 17.38
CA ILE A 116 -5.90 3.72 16.12
C ILE A 116 -5.01 3.39 14.93
N CYS A 117 -5.62 3.14 13.79
CA CYS A 117 -4.90 3.00 12.52
C CYS A 117 -4.57 4.38 11.91
N GLY A 118 -3.95 4.38 10.73
CA GLY A 118 -3.73 5.58 9.93
C GLY A 118 -5.04 6.28 9.52
N SER A 119 -4.95 7.28 8.65
CA SER A 119 -6.11 8.05 8.21
C SER A 119 -7.11 7.20 7.43
N ILE A 120 -8.40 7.38 7.71
CA ILE A 120 -9.53 6.68 7.07
C ILE A 120 -10.38 7.71 6.32
N LYS A 121 -10.67 7.47 5.05
CA LYS A 121 -11.64 8.26 4.29
C LYS A 121 -13.05 7.76 4.61
N LEU A 122 -13.88 8.63 5.19
CA LEU A 122 -15.21 8.26 5.68
C LEU A 122 -16.33 8.70 4.73
N ALA A 123 -16.26 9.94 4.23
CA ALA A 123 -17.21 10.43 3.26
C ALA A 123 -16.50 11.03 2.06
N GLN A 124 -16.89 10.58 0.87
CA GLN A 124 -16.42 11.06 -0.41
C GLN A 124 -17.63 11.39 -1.29
N GLY A 125 -17.47 12.34 -2.18
CA GLY A 125 -18.51 12.73 -3.12
C GLY A 125 -17.91 13.43 -4.32
N LYS A 126 -18.67 13.56 -5.41
CA LYS A 126 -18.29 14.34 -6.57
C LYS A 126 -18.57 15.81 -6.30
N ARG A 127 -17.61 16.67 -6.60
CA ARG A 127 -17.72 18.12 -6.48
C ARG A 127 -17.28 18.77 -7.80
N GLU A 128 -16.67 19.94 -7.74
CA GLU A 128 -16.22 20.68 -8.91
C GLU A 128 -15.41 19.76 -9.85
N ASP A 129 -15.66 19.82 -11.14
CA ASP A 129 -15.03 19.00 -12.20
C ASP A 129 -15.38 17.50 -12.19
N ASP A 130 -16.48 17.07 -11.55
CA ASP A 130 -16.90 15.66 -11.46
C ASP A 130 -15.84 14.72 -10.82
N LYS A 131 -14.88 15.30 -10.08
CA LYS A 131 -13.84 14.54 -9.37
C LYS A 131 -14.32 14.08 -8.01
N VAL A 132 -14.01 12.85 -7.68
CA VAL A 132 -14.24 12.30 -6.34
C VAL A 132 -13.32 13.01 -5.35
N THR A 133 -13.92 13.68 -4.39
CA THR A 133 -13.25 14.45 -3.36
C THR A 133 -13.56 13.86 -1.99
N THR A 134 -12.57 13.83 -1.10
CA THR A 134 -12.78 13.46 0.29
C THR A 134 -13.40 14.64 1.05
N LEU A 135 -14.51 14.40 1.72
CA LEU A 135 -15.30 15.40 2.45
C LEU A 135 -15.13 15.26 3.96
N ILE A 136 -15.00 14.01 4.43
CA ILE A 136 -14.70 13.69 5.82
C ILE A 136 -13.65 12.59 5.84
N GLU A 137 -12.56 12.80 6.57
CA GLU A 137 -11.57 11.77 6.84
C GLU A 137 -11.10 11.83 8.30
N THR A 138 -10.41 10.77 8.77
CA THR A 138 -9.69 10.85 10.03
C THR A 138 -8.22 11.16 9.80
N ARG A 139 -7.58 11.83 10.76
CA ARG A 139 -6.13 11.86 10.91
C ARG A 139 -5.79 10.99 12.11
N GLY A 140 -5.32 9.77 11.84
CA GLY A 140 -4.97 8.77 12.84
C GLY A 140 -3.47 8.63 13.04
N GLU A 141 -3.00 7.40 13.29
CA GLU A 141 -1.60 7.10 13.62
C GLU A 141 -0.62 7.70 12.61
N GLY A 142 0.35 8.47 13.14
CA GLY A 142 1.36 9.16 12.33
C GLY A 142 0.85 10.35 11.51
N GLY A 143 -0.44 10.67 11.56
CA GLY A 143 -1.02 11.85 10.95
C GLY A 143 -0.63 13.14 11.66
N ILE A 144 -0.80 14.28 10.99
CA ILE A 144 -0.62 15.60 11.57
C ILE A 144 -1.77 16.52 11.17
N PHE A 145 -2.08 17.48 12.01
CA PHE A 145 -2.98 18.57 11.66
C PHE A 145 -2.53 19.89 12.31
N LEU A 146 -2.78 20.99 11.64
CA LEU A 146 -2.58 22.32 12.22
C LEU A 146 -3.82 22.66 13.05
N CYS A 147 -3.62 23.39 14.16
CA CYS A 147 -4.71 23.76 15.05
C CYS A 147 -4.53 25.16 15.65
N ASP A 148 -5.53 25.64 16.37
CA ASP A 148 -5.44 26.83 17.21
C ASP A 148 -4.21 26.73 18.15
N PRO A 149 -3.40 27.77 18.31
CA PRO A 149 -3.57 29.18 17.91
C PRO A 149 -2.98 29.56 16.54
N SER A 150 -2.74 28.60 15.65
CA SER A 150 -2.26 28.90 14.30
C SER A 150 -3.21 29.90 13.61
N ASP A 151 -2.61 30.85 12.86
CA ASP A 151 -3.37 31.90 12.23
C ASP A 151 -4.48 31.39 11.31
N GLY A 152 -5.71 31.85 11.55
CA GLY A 152 -6.92 31.43 10.83
C GLY A 152 -7.64 30.22 11.42
N TYR A 153 -7.05 29.46 12.34
CA TYR A 153 -7.74 28.43 13.11
C TYR A 153 -8.48 29.07 14.29
N LYS A 154 -9.66 28.55 14.60
CA LYS A 154 -10.51 29.11 15.64
C LYS A 154 -11.14 28.03 16.48
N LEU A 155 -10.70 27.91 17.72
CA LEU A 155 -11.32 27.02 18.70
C LEU A 155 -12.77 27.45 18.96
N ILE A 156 -13.70 26.50 18.85
CA ILE A 156 -15.16 26.71 19.02
C ILE A 156 -15.66 26.08 20.30
N GLN A 157 -15.15 24.88 20.62
CA GLN A 157 -15.63 24.10 21.76
C GLN A 157 -14.48 23.36 22.40
N ASN A 158 -14.40 23.40 23.72
CA ASN A 158 -13.39 22.77 24.57
C ASN A 158 -11.96 23.22 24.25
N ASP A 159 -10.95 22.51 24.73
CA ASP A 159 -9.56 22.91 24.68
C ASP A 159 -8.63 21.72 24.38
N PHE A 160 -7.61 21.91 23.56
CA PHE A 160 -6.64 20.88 23.22
C PHE A 160 -5.78 20.41 24.41
N THR A 161 -5.70 21.19 25.49
CA THR A 161 -5.04 20.74 26.73
C THR A 161 -5.87 19.72 27.51
N GLN A 162 -7.16 19.55 27.19
CA GLN A 162 -8.11 18.66 27.87
C GLN A 162 -8.89 17.79 26.86
N ILE A 163 -8.18 17.20 25.90
CA ILE A 163 -8.80 16.34 24.89
C ILE A 163 -9.45 15.12 25.58
N PRO A 164 -10.77 14.88 25.37
CA PRO A 164 -11.46 13.78 26.02
C PRO A 164 -10.99 12.42 25.51
N ALA A 165 -10.91 11.44 26.41
CA ALA A 165 -10.87 10.06 26.04
C ALA A 165 -12.30 9.56 25.78
N ILE A 166 -12.49 8.85 24.66
CA ILE A 166 -13.75 8.21 24.28
C ILE A 166 -13.56 6.70 24.17
N THR A 167 -14.64 5.95 24.37
CA THR A 167 -14.60 4.48 24.22
C THR A 167 -14.54 4.09 22.75
N ASP A 168 -14.23 2.81 22.50
CA ASP A 168 -14.21 2.28 21.13
C ASP A 168 -15.60 2.32 20.49
N GLU A 169 -16.65 2.12 21.29
CA GLU A 169 -18.04 2.23 20.82
C GLU A 169 -18.39 3.67 20.44
N GLU A 170 -18.03 4.64 21.28
CA GLU A 170 -18.24 6.06 20.99
C GLU A 170 -17.48 6.50 19.73
N ARG A 171 -16.24 5.99 19.54
CA ARG A 171 -15.47 6.23 18.32
C ARG A 171 -16.18 5.64 17.09
N GLU A 172 -16.63 4.39 17.17
CA GLU A 172 -17.39 3.75 16.10
C GLU A 172 -18.65 4.52 15.74
N ASP A 173 -19.35 5.10 16.71
CA ASP A 173 -20.54 5.93 16.48
C ASP A 173 -20.19 7.21 15.71
N LEU A 174 -19.06 7.88 16.03
CA LEU A 174 -18.58 9.05 15.29
C LEU A 174 -18.23 8.71 13.84
N LEU A 175 -17.49 7.61 13.63
CA LEU A 175 -17.08 7.17 12.29
C LEU A 175 -18.27 6.73 11.44
N SER A 176 -19.20 6.01 12.04
CA SER A 176 -20.43 5.56 11.41
C SER A 176 -21.31 6.73 10.94
N ALA A 177 -21.52 7.72 11.82
CA ALA A 177 -22.27 8.92 11.49
C ALA A 177 -21.67 9.68 10.29
N ALA A 178 -20.35 9.66 10.15
CA ALA A 178 -19.64 10.24 9.00
C ALA A 178 -19.80 9.38 7.74
N TYR A 179 -19.65 8.05 7.87
CA TYR A 179 -19.76 7.15 6.75
C TYR A 179 -21.18 7.12 6.14
N GLU A 180 -22.22 7.31 6.93
CA GLU A 180 -23.60 7.46 6.44
C GLU A 180 -23.80 8.66 5.49
N LEU A 181 -22.88 9.62 5.51
CA LEU A 181 -22.88 10.78 4.61
C LEU A 181 -22.02 10.56 3.35
N ASN A 182 -21.50 9.35 3.16
CA ASN A 182 -20.70 9.02 1.99
C ASN A 182 -21.60 8.91 0.74
N GLU A 183 -21.29 9.69 -0.27
CA GLU A 183 -22.01 9.72 -1.56
C GLU A 183 -21.32 8.86 -2.63
N HIS A 184 -20.10 8.41 -2.37
CA HIS A 184 -19.28 7.65 -3.33
C HIS A 184 -19.04 6.25 -2.80
N THR A 185 -19.39 5.23 -3.60
CA THR A 185 -19.02 3.86 -3.29
C THR A 185 -17.50 3.72 -3.45
N PRO A 186 -16.75 3.34 -2.41
CA PRO A 186 -15.30 3.15 -2.53
C PRO A 186 -15.01 2.13 -3.63
N GLU A 187 -14.05 2.44 -4.49
CA GLU A 187 -13.50 1.42 -5.37
C GLU A 187 -12.94 0.32 -4.47
N MET A 188 -13.41 -0.90 -4.70
CA MET A 188 -12.86 -2.07 -4.04
C MET A 188 -11.36 -2.06 -4.30
N GLN A 189 -10.57 -2.05 -3.23
CA GLN A 189 -9.18 -2.47 -3.36
C GLN A 189 -9.30 -3.90 -3.88
N SER A 190 -9.11 -4.06 -5.18
CA SER A 190 -8.94 -5.38 -5.74
C SER A 190 -7.72 -5.94 -5.01
N SER A 191 -7.95 -6.80 -4.03
CA SER A 191 -6.89 -7.66 -3.55
C SER A 191 -6.54 -8.52 -4.75
N THR A 192 -5.63 -7.99 -5.56
CA THR A 192 -4.94 -8.76 -6.58
C THR A 192 -3.97 -9.69 -5.87
N VAL A 193 -4.51 -10.62 -5.09
CA VAL A 193 -3.81 -11.88 -4.90
C VAL A 193 -3.99 -12.57 -6.24
N PRO A 194 -2.95 -12.80 -7.03
CA PRO A 194 -3.04 -13.62 -8.19
C PRO A 194 -3.46 -14.99 -7.68
N VAL A 195 -4.70 -15.35 -7.88
CA VAL A 195 -5.09 -16.75 -7.74
C VAL A 195 -4.35 -17.49 -8.85
N GLY A 196 -3.18 -18.03 -8.50
CA GLY A 196 -2.46 -18.97 -9.32
C GLY A 196 -3.27 -20.23 -9.42
N THR A 197 -4.21 -20.22 -10.32
CA THR A 197 -4.71 -21.44 -10.97
C THR A 197 -5.06 -21.01 -12.39
N SER A 198 -4.25 -21.44 -13.31
CA SER A 198 -4.58 -21.58 -14.72
C SER A 198 -5.71 -22.61 -14.87
N GLY A 199 -6.90 -22.26 -14.40
CA GLY A 199 -8.14 -22.88 -14.81
C GLY A 199 -8.73 -21.97 -15.86
N ASP A 200 -8.99 -22.48 -17.05
CA ASP A 200 -9.75 -21.79 -18.08
C ASP A 200 -11.19 -21.59 -17.57
N PHE A 201 -11.40 -20.54 -16.77
CA PHE A 201 -12.73 -20.14 -16.34
C PHE A 201 -13.28 -19.08 -17.29
N ALA A 202 -14.44 -19.32 -17.85
CA ALA A 202 -15.22 -18.27 -18.51
C ALA A 202 -15.71 -17.24 -17.49
N ILE A 203 -16.02 -17.68 -16.26
CA ILE A 203 -16.35 -16.82 -15.10
C ILE A 203 -15.66 -17.41 -13.87
N ARG A 204 -14.84 -16.63 -13.19
CA ARG A 204 -14.14 -17.09 -11.97
C ARG A 204 -15.11 -17.29 -10.81
N PRO A 205 -14.94 -18.34 -9.98
CA PRO A 205 -15.85 -18.61 -8.85
C PRO A 205 -16.02 -17.44 -7.89
N GLY A 206 -14.95 -16.71 -7.57
CA GLY A 206 -15.00 -15.56 -6.68
C GLY A 206 -15.73 -14.34 -7.27
N ASP A 207 -15.57 -14.08 -8.57
CA ASP A 207 -16.29 -13.01 -9.27
C ASP A 207 -17.78 -13.34 -9.36
N ASP A 208 -18.09 -14.60 -9.63
CA ASP A 208 -19.45 -15.09 -9.69
C ASP A 208 -20.14 -15.04 -8.31
N TYR A 209 -19.44 -15.45 -7.25
CA TYR A 209 -19.94 -15.32 -5.88
C TYR A 209 -20.15 -13.84 -5.50
N THR A 210 -19.25 -12.93 -5.85
CA THR A 210 -19.41 -11.51 -5.61
C THR A 210 -20.65 -10.95 -6.30
N THR A 211 -20.99 -11.43 -7.49
CA THR A 211 -22.09 -10.90 -8.30
C THR A 211 -23.45 -11.50 -7.93
N ARG A 212 -23.54 -12.82 -7.69
CA ARG A 212 -24.80 -13.53 -7.48
C ARG A 212 -24.91 -14.30 -6.16
N GLY A 213 -23.82 -14.34 -5.39
CA GLY A 213 -23.79 -15.00 -4.09
C GLY A 213 -24.60 -14.23 -3.05
N ASP A 214 -25.28 -14.95 -2.16
CA ASP A 214 -25.92 -14.32 -1.00
C ASP A 214 -24.90 -14.19 0.13
N PHE A 215 -24.33 -13.00 0.27
CA PHE A 215 -23.30 -12.71 1.26
C PHE A 215 -23.86 -12.48 2.66
N ARG A 216 -25.11 -12.04 2.78
CA ARG A 216 -25.74 -11.70 4.06
C ARG A 216 -25.81 -12.88 5.04
N PRO A 217 -26.19 -14.11 4.66
CA PRO A 217 -26.17 -15.27 5.56
C PRO A 217 -24.80 -15.56 6.14
N LEU A 218 -23.72 -15.32 5.37
CA LEU A 218 -22.35 -15.47 5.86
C LEU A 218 -22.06 -14.50 7.00
N LEU A 219 -22.43 -13.24 6.86
CA LEU A 219 -22.26 -12.26 7.94
C LEU A 219 -23.01 -12.68 9.20
N LEU A 220 -24.27 -13.13 9.07
CA LEU A 220 -25.08 -13.61 10.20
C LEU A 220 -24.44 -14.82 10.88
N LYS A 221 -23.93 -15.80 10.09
CA LYS A 221 -23.23 -16.98 10.60
C LYS A 221 -22.04 -16.60 11.50
N TYR A 222 -21.32 -15.54 11.15
CA TYR A 222 -20.17 -15.04 11.91
C TYR A 222 -20.54 -13.97 12.96
N GLY A 223 -21.83 -13.87 13.32
CA GLY A 223 -22.30 -13.05 14.44
C GLY A 223 -22.46 -11.56 14.13
N TRP A 224 -22.37 -11.16 12.87
CA TRP A 224 -22.71 -9.79 12.48
C TRP A 224 -24.22 -9.59 12.59
N THR A 225 -24.63 -8.52 13.27
CA THR A 225 -26.06 -8.25 13.52
C THR A 225 -26.52 -7.11 12.63
N PRO A 226 -27.54 -7.32 11.77
CA PRO A 226 -28.11 -6.26 10.95
C PRO A 226 -28.82 -5.23 11.84
N MET A 227 -28.65 -3.96 11.53
CA MET A 227 -29.19 -2.84 12.31
C MET A 227 -30.31 -2.14 11.58
N HIS A 228 -30.01 -1.44 10.52
CA HIS A 228 -30.96 -0.69 9.69
C HIS A 228 -30.45 -0.54 8.27
N LYS A 229 -31.30 -0.03 7.39
CA LYS A 229 -30.94 0.34 6.02
C LYS A 229 -31.04 1.84 5.83
N ALA A 230 -30.07 2.43 5.14
CA ALA A 230 -30.11 3.82 4.69
C ALA A 230 -29.58 3.90 3.25
N GLY A 231 -30.42 4.36 2.32
CA GLY A 231 -30.15 4.29 0.89
C GLY A 231 -29.93 2.85 0.42
N GLN A 232 -28.82 2.59 -0.25
CA GLN A 232 -28.43 1.25 -0.72
C GLN A 232 -27.65 0.45 0.33
N ASN A 233 -27.24 1.07 1.44
CA ASN A 233 -26.46 0.43 2.47
C ASN A 233 -27.32 -0.25 3.53
N GLU A 234 -27.01 -1.52 3.85
CA GLU A 234 -27.45 -2.21 5.07
C GLU A 234 -26.30 -2.14 6.08
N TYR A 235 -26.59 -1.66 7.28
CA TYR A 235 -25.59 -1.47 8.34
C TYR A 235 -25.57 -2.64 9.31
N PHE A 236 -24.38 -3.01 9.75
CA PHE A 236 -24.15 -4.16 10.62
C PHE A 236 -23.37 -3.77 11.86
N ARG A 237 -23.70 -4.39 12.96
CA ARG A 237 -22.93 -4.39 14.20
C ARG A 237 -22.02 -5.59 14.21
N ARG A 238 -20.74 -5.40 14.59
CA ARG A 238 -19.75 -6.46 14.68
C ARG A 238 -20.06 -7.47 15.79
N PRO A 239 -19.55 -8.69 15.71
CA PRO A 239 -19.60 -9.67 16.80
C PRO A 239 -19.03 -9.10 18.11
N GLY A 240 -19.65 -9.46 19.23
CA GLY A 240 -19.20 -9.06 20.58
C GLY A 240 -19.58 -7.64 21.02
N LYS A 241 -20.07 -6.78 20.13
CA LYS A 241 -20.54 -5.43 20.50
C LYS A 241 -21.96 -5.53 21.08
N GLN A 242 -22.14 -5.16 22.36
CA GLN A 242 -23.41 -5.30 23.09
C GLN A 242 -24.38 -4.14 22.85
N SER A 243 -23.87 -2.93 22.66
CA SER A 243 -24.67 -1.70 22.53
C SER A 243 -24.00 -0.72 21.56
N GLY A 244 -24.67 0.38 21.24
CA GLY A 244 -24.15 1.45 20.38
C GLY A 244 -24.31 1.17 18.89
N GLY A 245 -23.64 1.98 18.06
CA GLY A 245 -23.80 2.07 16.62
C GLY A 245 -23.30 0.87 15.81
N GLN A 246 -23.23 1.09 14.55
CA GLN A 246 -22.83 0.14 13.53
C GLN A 246 -21.30 0.09 13.38
N SER A 247 -20.82 -1.02 12.83
CA SER A 247 -19.37 -1.28 12.65
C SER A 247 -18.99 -1.54 11.20
N ALA A 248 -19.97 -1.81 10.35
CA ALA A 248 -19.80 -2.04 8.92
C ALA A 248 -21.07 -1.73 8.13
N SER A 249 -20.95 -1.58 6.82
CA SER A 249 -22.06 -1.49 5.87
C SER A 249 -21.87 -2.43 4.71
N PHE A 250 -22.98 -2.84 4.08
CA PHE A 250 -22.99 -3.63 2.86
C PHE A 250 -24.04 -3.07 1.89
N ASN A 251 -23.64 -2.78 0.65
CA ASN A 251 -24.50 -2.21 -0.37
C ASN A 251 -24.91 -3.20 -1.49
N GLY A 252 -24.63 -4.49 -1.29
CA GLY A 252 -24.81 -5.52 -2.31
C GLY A 252 -23.53 -5.89 -3.08
N GLU A 253 -22.56 -4.98 -3.14
CA GLU A 253 -21.29 -5.16 -3.85
C GLU A 253 -20.09 -5.06 -2.92
N VAL A 254 -20.11 -4.12 -1.99
CA VAL A 254 -18.99 -3.81 -1.10
C VAL A 254 -19.43 -3.95 0.35
N PHE A 255 -18.69 -4.77 1.09
CA PHE A 255 -18.72 -4.83 2.55
C PHE A 255 -17.64 -3.90 3.09
N TYR A 256 -18.03 -2.77 3.66
CA TYR A 256 -17.12 -1.77 4.19
C TYR A 256 -17.10 -1.81 5.72
N VAL A 257 -15.94 -2.12 6.27
CA VAL A 257 -15.70 -2.15 7.72
C VAL A 257 -15.04 -0.84 8.13
N PHE A 258 -15.63 -0.13 9.09
CA PHE A 258 -15.06 1.11 9.66
C PHE A 258 -14.64 0.95 11.12
N SER A 259 -14.99 -0.15 11.77
CA SER A 259 -14.55 -0.48 13.12
C SER A 259 -13.12 -1.05 13.10
N SER A 260 -12.23 -0.51 13.95
CA SER A 260 -10.90 -1.06 14.16
C SER A 260 -10.90 -2.34 15.02
N ASN A 261 -12.03 -2.67 15.65
CA ASN A 261 -12.19 -3.85 16.54
C ASN A 261 -13.04 -4.95 15.92
N ALA A 262 -13.09 -5.02 14.59
CA ALA A 262 -13.91 -5.96 13.83
C ALA A 262 -13.15 -7.21 13.37
N ALA A 263 -12.15 -7.67 14.14
CA ALA A 263 -11.36 -8.84 13.75
C ALA A 263 -12.25 -10.00 13.25
N PRO A 264 -11.85 -10.71 12.18
CA PRO A 264 -10.54 -10.65 11.49
C PRO A 264 -10.41 -9.54 10.44
N PHE A 265 -11.38 -8.64 10.32
CA PHE A 265 -11.33 -7.53 9.37
C PHE A 265 -10.62 -6.33 9.97
N GLU A 266 -9.87 -5.65 9.13
CA GLU A 266 -9.38 -4.29 9.38
C GLU A 266 -10.30 -3.25 8.72
N PRO A 267 -10.26 -1.97 9.13
CA PRO A 267 -11.02 -0.93 8.44
C PRO A 267 -10.70 -0.89 6.94
N GLY A 268 -11.73 -1.02 6.11
CA GLY A 268 -11.55 -1.05 4.66
C GLY A 268 -12.72 -1.65 3.89
N ALA A 269 -12.60 -1.66 2.56
CA ALA A 269 -13.59 -2.19 1.63
C ALA A 269 -13.24 -3.63 1.24
N TYR A 270 -14.21 -4.52 1.32
CA TYR A 270 -14.08 -5.95 0.98
C TYR A 270 -15.15 -6.33 -0.04
N SER A 271 -14.77 -7.11 -1.05
CA SER A 271 -15.76 -7.80 -1.86
C SER A 271 -16.38 -8.96 -1.06
N PRO A 272 -17.59 -9.42 -1.40
CA PRO A 272 -18.16 -10.64 -0.82
C PRO A 272 -17.20 -11.83 -0.86
N PHE A 273 -16.45 -12.01 -1.96
CA PHE A 273 -15.45 -13.07 -2.07
C PHE A 273 -14.27 -12.88 -1.12
N ASN A 274 -13.75 -11.65 -0.98
CA ASN A 274 -12.66 -11.39 -0.03
C ASN A 274 -13.10 -11.69 1.41
N ALA A 275 -14.29 -11.22 1.77
CA ALA A 275 -14.82 -11.46 3.10
C ALA A 275 -15.11 -12.96 3.34
N TYR A 276 -15.64 -13.67 2.36
CA TYR A 276 -15.80 -15.13 2.40
C TYR A 276 -14.46 -15.83 2.62
N THR A 277 -13.43 -15.44 1.87
CA THR A 277 -12.08 -16.01 1.97
C THR A 277 -11.48 -15.82 3.35
N ILE A 278 -11.64 -14.61 3.92
CA ILE A 278 -11.15 -14.30 5.26
C ILE A 278 -11.90 -15.13 6.33
N LEU A 279 -13.22 -15.20 6.24
CA LEU A 279 -14.06 -15.83 7.26
C LEU A 279 -14.03 -17.36 7.20
N GLU A 280 -14.07 -17.97 6.03
CA GLU A 280 -14.20 -19.42 5.86
C GLU A 280 -12.87 -20.13 5.61
N HIS A 281 -11.87 -19.40 5.08
CA HIS A 281 -10.61 -19.98 4.61
C HIS A 281 -9.37 -19.27 5.14
N ASN A 282 -9.48 -18.45 6.20
CA ASN A 282 -8.35 -17.75 6.84
C ASN A 282 -7.44 -16.99 5.84
N GLY A 283 -8.04 -16.45 4.77
CA GLY A 283 -7.31 -15.71 3.74
C GLY A 283 -6.75 -16.57 2.59
N ASP A 284 -7.00 -17.87 2.54
CA ASP A 284 -6.60 -18.74 1.43
C ASP A 284 -7.60 -18.64 0.26
N PHE A 285 -7.25 -17.79 -0.71
CA PHE A 285 -8.06 -17.53 -1.89
C PHE A 285 -8.22 -18.76 -2.81
N SER A 286 -7.23 -19.65 -2.83
CA SER A 286 -7.30 -20.86 -3.67
C SER A 286 -8.27 -21.87 -3.08
N ALA A 287 -8.21 -22.10 -1.77
CA ALA A 287 -9.15 -22.95 -1.07
C ALA A 287 -10.58 -22.39 -1.16
N ALA A 288 -10.74 -21.06 -1.00
CA ALA A 288 -12.03 -20.39 -1.13
C ALA A 288 -12.63 -20.52 -2.53
N ALA A 289 -11.83 -20.33 -3.59
CA ALA A 289 -12.28 -20.47 -4.96
C ALA A 289 -12.70 -21.91 -5.29
N ASN A 290 -11.96 -22.92 -4.83
CA ASN A 290 -12.31 -24.32 -5.01
C ASN A 290 -13.61 -24.68 -4.28
N ALA A 291 -13.77 -24.24 -3.04
CA ALA A 291 -14.99 -24.46 -2.27
C ALA A 291 -16.23 -23.79 -2.92
N LEU A 292 -16.06 -22.61 -3.51
CA LEU A 292 -17.13 -21.95 -4.27
C LEU A 292 -17.46 -22.69 -5.59
N LEU A 293 -16.45 -23.25 -6.26
CA LEU A 293 -16.65 -24.07 -7.45
C LEU A 293 -17.48 -25.31 -7.14
N GLU A 294 -17.20 -26.01 -6.03
CA GLU A 294 -17.99 -27.12 -5.53
C GLU A 294 -19.44 -26.72 -5.20
N GLN A 295 -19.66 -25.49 -4.76
CA GLN A 295 -20.98 -24.92 -4.52
C GLN A 295 -21.69 -24.43 -5.80
N GLY A 296 -21.06 -24.60 -6.98
CA GLY A 296 -21.64 -24.24 -8.26
C GLY A 296 -21.46 -22.78 -8.66
N PHE A 297 -20.50 -22.08 -8.06
CA PHE A 297 -20.08 -20.73 -8.50
C PHE A 297 -18.94 -20.86 -9.54
N GLY A 298 -18.96 -19.97 -10.50
CA GLY A 298 -18.02 -19.98 -11.62
C GLY A 298 -18.50 -20.87 -12.78
N LYS A 299 -17.92 -20.64 -13.92
CA LYS A 299 -18.08 -21.51 -15.12
C LYS A 299 -16.69 -21.80 -15.63
N THR A 300 -16.33 -23.08 -15.68
CA THR A 300 -15.20 -23.51 -16.49
C THR A 300 -15.50 -23.15 -17.93
N ALA A 301 -14.53 -22.61 -18.66
CA ALA A 301 -14.62 -22.49 -20.09
C ALA A 301 -14.88 -23.93 -20.61
N GLU A 302 -15.97 -24.13 -21.33
CA GLU A 302 -16.15 -25.36 -22.05
C GLU A 302 -14.95 -25.46 -23.00
N GLN A 303 -13.97 -26.31 -22.64
CA GLN A 303 -12.99 -26.73 -23.63
C GLN A 303 -13.81 -27.43 -24.67
N PRO A 304 -13.80 -27.02 -25.94
CA PRO A 304 -14.41 -27.79 -26.98
C PRO A 304 -13.82 -29.21 -26.84
N PRO A 305 -14.64 -30.28 -26.96
CA PRO A 305 -14.13 -31.62 -26.83
C PRO A 305 -12.91 -31.72 -27.72
N VAL A 306 -11.79 -32.17 -27.15
CA VAL A 306 -10.56 -32.37 -27.91
C VAL A 306 -10.92 -33.42 -28.99
N ASP A 307 -11.17 -32.91 -30.19
CA ASP A 307 -11.46 -33.79 -31.35
C ASP A 307 -10.17 -34.48 -31.73
N ILE A 308 -10.01 -35.73 -31.21
CA ILE A 308 -8.91 -36.61 -31.53
C ILE A 308 -9.03 -37.19 -32.95
N SER A 309 -10.10 -36.87 -33.73
CA SER A 309 -10.23 -37.25 -35.13
C SER A 309 -9.18 -36.61 -36.05
N GLY A 310 -8.45 -35.59 -35.60
CA GLY A 310 -7.29 -34.98 -36.29
C GLY A 310 -6.03 -35.86 -36.30
N LEU A 311 -6.01 -36.96 -35.55
CA LEU A 311 -4.94 -37.95 -35.63
C LEU A 311 -5.12 -38.97 -36.80
N VAL A 312 -6.23 -38.84 -37.57
CA VAL A 312 -6.45 -39.61 -38.79
C VAL A 312 -6.10 -38.72 -39.99
N PRO A 313 -5.18 -39.13 -40.89
CA PRO A 313 -4.75 -38.29 -41.99
C PRO A 313 -5.87 -38.10 -43.03
N GLY A 314 -6.34 -36.89 -43.23
CA GLY A 314 -7.14 -36.53 -44.41
C GLY A 314 -8.30 -35.58 -44.16
N LYS A 315 -8.07 -34.30 -44.23
CA LYS A 315 -8.74 -33.26 -45.02
C LYS A 315 -8.41 -31.86 -44.48
N THR A 316 -7.75 -31.07 -45.29
CA THR A 316 -7.37 -29.65 -45.12
C THR A 316 -8.57 -28.75 -44.94
N LYS A 317 -8.66 -28.02 -43.83
CA LYS A 317 -9.35 -26.73 -43.70
C LYS A 317 -8.34 -25.66 -43.38
N THR A 318 -8.36 -24.61 -44.17
CA THR A 318 -7.49 -23.42 -44.06
C THR A 318 -7.81 -22.68 -42.78
N GLU A 319 -6.96 -22.82 -41.77
CA GLU A 319 -6.98 -22.03 -40.55
C GLU A 319 -6.00 -20.86 -40.66
N LYS A 320 -6.38 -19.68 -40.14
CA LYS A 320 -5.47 -18.58 -39.93
C LYS A 320 -4.34 -19.07 -39.04
N LYS A 321 -3.12 -19.16 -39.58
CA LYS A 321 -1.91 -19.49 -38.83
C LYS A 321 -1.68 -18.43 -37.75
N GLU A 322 -1.98 -18.76 -36.49
CA GLU A 322 -1.14 -18.25 -35.41
C GLU A 322 0.27 -18.77 -35.64
N VAL A 323 1.24 -17.89 -35.72
CA VAL A 323 2.64 -18.24 -35.80
C VAL A 323 3.06 -18.72 -34.43
N LEU A 324 2.73 -19.96 -34.11
CA LEU A 324 3.35 -20.70 -33.02
C LEU A 324 4.81 -20.93 -33.44
N PHE A 325 5.71 -20.24 -32.73
CA PHE A 325 7.14 -20.58 -32.84
C PHE A 325 7.25 -22.05 -32.44
N PRO A 326 7.95 -22.90 -33.24
CA PRO A 326 8.16 -24.27 -32.86
C PRO A 326 8.88 -24.32 -31.51
N ASP A 327 8.46 -25.28 -30.67
CA ASP A 327 9.14 -25.52 -29.40
C ASP A 327 10.64 -25.73 -29.70
N PRO A 328 11.54 -24.92 -29.14
CA PRO A 328 13.00 -25.06 -29.38
C PRO A 328 13.57 -26.35 -28.79
N GLY A 329 12.76 -27.14 -28.09
CA GLY A 329 13.18 -28.36 -27.40
C GLY A 329 13.91 -28.09 -26.08
N SER A 330 14.54 -29.11 -25.52
CA SER A 330 15.28 -28.99 -24.25
C SER A 330 16.51 -28.12 -24.41
N PHE A 331 16.83 -27.36 -23.35
CA PHE A 331 18.01 -26.51 -23.30
C PHE A 331 19.27 -27.38 -23.50
N PRO A 332 20.17 -27.04 -24.47
CA PRO A 332 21.34 -27.87 -24.78
C PRO A 332 22.27 -28.01 -23.58
N GLU A 333 22.64 -29.25 -23.20
CA GLU A 333 23.49 -29.54 -22.05
C GLU A 333 24.86 -28.85 -22.13
N VAL A 334 25.43 -28.73 -23.33
CA VAL A 334 26.74 -28.07 -23.56
C VAL A 334 26.77 -26.61 -23.07
N LEU A 335 25.61 -25.93 -23.00
CA LEU A 335 25.52 -24.54 -22.52
C LEU A 335 25.65 -24.42 -21.00
N PHE A 336 25.69 -25.51 -20.26
CA PHE A 336 25.95 -25.52 -18.82
C PHE A 336 27.47 -25.77 -18.54
N GLU A 337 28.28 -26.12 -19.54
CA GLU A 337 29.71 -26.37 -19.42
C GLU A 337 30.51 -25.06 -19.55
N ILE A 338 30.28 -24.11 -18.65
CA ILE A 338 30.92 -22.79 -18.68
C ILE A 338 32.12 -22.80 -17.74
N PRO A 339 33.34 -22.53 -18.26
CA PRO A 339 34.52 -22.47 -17.41
C PRO A 339 34.56 -21.23 -16.49
N GLY A 340 35.37 -21.31 -15.46
CA GLY A 340 35.62 -20.18 -14.55
C GLY A 340 34.52 -19.95 -13.56
N PHE A 341 34.26 -18.68 -13.23
CA PHE A 341 33.35 -18.30 -12.16
C PHE A 341 31.95 -18.92 -12.30
N ILE A 342 31.36 -18.92 -13.49
CA ILE A 342 29.99 -19.48 -13.68
C ILE A 342 29.94 -20.96 -13.39
N GLY A 343 30.95 -21.73 -13.85
CA GLY A 343 31.04 -23.17 -13.57
C GLY A 343 31.18 -23.45 -12.07
N GLU A 344 32.02 -22.71 -11.36
CA GLU A 344 32.17 -22.85 -9.90
C GLU A 344 30.90 -22.42 -9.14
N TYR A 345 30.28 -21.34 -9.58
CA TYR A 345 28.97 -20.91 -9.03
C TYR A 345 27.91 -22.01 -9.21
N MET A 346 27.82 -22.58 -10.39
CA MET A 346 26.86 -23.64 -10.68
C MET A 346 27.10 -24.89 -9.84
N LYS A 347 28.36 -25.30 -9.64
CA LYS A 347 28.72 -26.41 -8.75
C LYS A 347 28.23 -26.13 -7.32
N LEU A 348 28.53 -24.94 -6.80
CA LEU A 348 28.06 -24.54 -5.47
C LEU A 348 26.52 -24.54 -5.37
N SER A 349 25.88 -23.87 -6.32
CA SER A 349 24.42 -23.71 -6.31
C SER A 349 23.70 -25.06 -6.44
N LEU A 350 24.12 -25.92 -7.38
CA LEU A 350 23.51 -27.24 -7.56
C LEU A 350 23.81 -28.19 -6.41
N GLY A 351 25.04 -28.13 -5.85
CA GLY A 351 25.46 -28.97 -4.72
C GLY A 351 24.78 -28.64 -3.38
N THR A 352 24.25 -27.42 -3.24
CA THR A 352 23.57 -26.96 -2.02
C THR A 352 22.06 -26.86 -2.17
N ALA A 353 21.52 -27.02 -3.40
CA ALA A 353 20.10 -26.90 -3.68
C ALA A 353 19.30 -28.13 -3.20
N PRO A 354 18.21 -27.96 -2.43
CA PRO A 354 17.27 -29.04 -2.14
C PRO A 354 16.61 -29.61 -3.41
N TYR A 355 16.39 -28.73 -4.41
CA TYR A 355 15.83 -29.07 -5.72
C TYR A 355 16.77 -28.50 -6.80
N PRO A 356 17.83 -29.25 -7.23
CA PRO A 356 18.80 -28.77 -8.18
C PRO A 356 18.18 -28.46 -9.54
N ASN A 357 18.39 -27.22 -10.02
CA ASN A 357 17.92 -26.79 -11.34
C ASN A 357 19.04 -26.03 -12.07
N LYS A 358 19.51 -26.60 -13.16
CA LYS A 358 20.66 -26.05 -13.93
C LYS A 358 20.36 -24.67 -14.52
N ILE A 359 19.14 -24.45 -15.04
CA ILE A 359 18.75 -23.17 -15.67
C ILE A 359 18.67 -22.05 -14.63
N LEU A 360 18.04 -22.33 -13.50
CA LEU A 360 17.95 -21.35 -12.39
C LEU A 360 19.34 -21.03 -11.81
N SER A 361 20.20 -22.05 -11.66
CA SER A 361 21.58 -21.85 -11.20
C SER A 361 22.41 -21.04 -12.20
N LEU A 362 22.29 -21.30 -13.50
CA LEU A 362 22.93 -20.50 -14.54
C LEU A 362 22.48 -19.04 -14.49
N GLY A 363 21.18 -18.79 -14.42
CA GLY A 363 20.61 -17.44 -14.33
C GLY A 363 21.10 -16.68 -13.09
N GLY A 364 21.14 -17.34 -11.93
CA GLY A 364 21.70 -16.77 -10.71
C GLY A 364 23.18 -16.41 -10.82
N GLY A 365 23.98 -17.31 -11.42
CA GLY A 365 25.41 -17.08 -11.66
C GLY A 365 25.67 -15.92 -12.61
N LEU A 366 24.93 -15.83 -13.71
CA LEU A 366 25.03 -14.73 -14.67
C LEU A 366 24.65 -13.39 -14.03
N ALA A 367 23.59 -13.34 -13.23
CA ALA A 367 23.16 -12.15 -12.52
C ALA A 367 24.22 -11.67 -11.51
N PHE A 368 24.83 -12.58 -10.76
CA PHE A 368 25.90 -12.24 -9.82
C PHE A 368 27.17 -11.79 -10.52
N LEU A 369 27.56 -12.47 -11.60
CA LEU A 369 28.70 -12.06 -12.43
C LEU A 369 28.47 -10.66 -13.00
N SER A 370 27.29 -10.37 -13.52
CA SER A 370 26.89 -9.04 -14.02
C SER A 370 27.11 -7.96 -12.95
N LEU A 371 26.74 -8.21 -11.70
CA LEU A 371 27.01 -7.29 -10.57
C LEU A 371 28.51 -7.08 -10.36
N MET A 372 29.30 -8.14 -10.35
CA MET A 372 30.74 -8.04 -10.09
C MET A 372 31.46 -7.22 -11.15
N VAL A 373 31.15 -7.47 -12.42
CA VAL A 373 31.87 -6.86 -13.55
C VAL A 373 31.21 -5.61 -14.14
N GLY A 374 30.01 -5.27 -13.70
CA GLY A 374 29.08 -4.34 -14.33
C GLY A 374 29.64 -2.97 -14.70
N ARG A 375 30.52 -2.38 -13.87
CA ARG A 375 31.17 -1.08 -14.17
C ARG A 375 32.64 -1.19 -14.51
N ILE A 376 33.15 -2.41 -14.60
CA ILE A 376 34.59 -2.70 -14.84
C ILE A 376 34.82 -3.01 -16.31
N TYR A 377 33.91 -3.77 -16.93
CA TYR A 377 34.04 -4.23 -18.30
C TYR A 377 32.96 -3.67 -19.19
N LYS A 378 33.30 -3.40 -20.43
CA LYS A 378 32.38 -3.04 -21.53
C LYS A 378 32.90 -3.69 -22.83
N ASP A 379 31.96 -3.95 -23.73
CA ASP A 379 32.30 -4.45 -25.04
C ASP A 379 32.91 -3.35 -25.96
N ARG A 380 33.28 -3.71 -27.18
CA ARG A 380 33.82 -2.77 -28.17
C ARG A 380 32.83 -1.66 -28.56
N ARG A 381 31.54 -1.84 -28.32
CA ARG A 381 30.44 -0.87 -28.57
C ARG A 381 30.13 -0.02 -27.35
N GLY A 382 30.82 -0.23 -26.23
CA GLY A 382 30.60 0.48 -24.98
C GLY A 382 29.49 -0.13 -24.12
N LEU A 383 28.94 -1.29 -24.48
CA LEU A 383 27.87 -1.92 -23.70
C LEU A 383 28.43 -2.55 -22.44
N HIS A 384 27.82 -2.23 -21.31
CA HIS A 384 28.09 -2.87 -20.03
C HIS A 384 27.24 -4.15 -19.88
N PRO A 385 27.63 -5.10 -19.04
CA PRO A 385 26.89 -6.36 -18.83
C PRO A 385 25.67 -6.17 -17.95
N ASN A 386 24.80 -5.23 -18.30
CA ASN A 386 23.50 -5.06 -17.67
C ASN A 386 22.60 -6.24 -18.04
N LEU A 387 21.92 -6.82 -17.05
CA LEU A 387 21.12 -7.99 -17.26
C LEU A 387 19.76 -7.84 -16.62
N TYR A 388 18.69 -8.10 -17.38
CA TYR A 388 17.38 -8.40 -16.87
C TYR A 388 17.10 -9.88 -17.10
N TRP A 389 16.97 -10.61 -16.00
CA TRP A 389 16.71 -12.05 -16.03
C TRP A 389 15.39 -12.35 -15.36
N ILE A 390 14.50 -13.06 -16.06
CA ILE A 390 13.23 -13.50 -15.51
C ILE A 390 13.24 -15.03 -15.46
N SER A 391 13.11 -15.58 -14.26
CA SER A 391 13.03 -17.02 -14.04
C SER A 391 11.55 -17.43 -13.90
N LEU A 392 11.09 -18.25 -14.81
CA LEU A 392 9.76 -18.85 -14.76
C LEU A 392 9.91 -20.32 -14.37
N ALA A 393 9.24 -20.72 -13.30
CA ALA A 393 9.26 -22.08 -12.82
C ALA A 393 8.07 -22.34 -11.89
N ASP A 394 7.62 -23.57 -11.81
CA ASP A 394 6.53 -23.99 -10.94
C ASP A 394 6.87 -23.75 -9.45
N SER A 395 5.84 -23.72 -8.62
CA SER A 395 6.02 -23.63 -7.18
C SER A 395 6.75 -24.88 -6.65
N GLY A 396 7.69 -24.69 -5.74
CA GLY A 396 8.47 -25.79 -5.15
C GLY A 396 9.66 -26.28 -6.01
N THR A 397 9.96 -25.69 -7.15
CA THR A 397 11.05 -26.11 -8.06
C THR A 397 12.43 -25.53 -7.72
N GLY A 398 12.57 -24.86 -6.58
CA GLY A 398 13.86 -24.34 -6.10
C GLY A 398 14.26 -22.97 -6.65
N LYS A 399 13.34 -22.18 -7.20
CA LYS A 399 13.65 -20.83 -7.75
C LYS A 399 14.24 -19.86 -6.72
N GLU A 400 13.90 -20.01 -5.44
CA GLU A 400 14.46 -19.18 -4.35
C GLU A 400 15.93 -19.47 -4.06
N HIS A 401 16.41 -20.68 -4.35
CA HIS A 401 17.76 -21.09 -3.97
C HIS A 401 18.85 -20.22 -4.61
N ALA A 402 18.74 -19.90 -5.90
CA ALA A 402 19.70 -19.04 -6.59
C ALA A 402 19.78 -17.62 -5.96
N ARG A 403 18.67 -17.07 -5.48
CA ARG A 403 18.64 -15.80 -4.73
C ARG A 403 19.38 -15.91 -3.40
N GLN A 404 19.16 -17.00 -2.65
CA GLN A 404 19.85 -17.27 -1.38
C GLN A 404 21.36 -17.42 -1.58
N VAL A 405 21.79 -18.13 -2.61
CA VAL A 405 23.22 -18.25 -2.98
C VAL A 405 23.82 -16.87 -3.28
N ASN A 406 23.14 -16.05 -4.06
CA ASN A 406 23.60 -14.70 -4.37
C ASN A 406 23.72 -13.82 -3.13
N LYS A 407 22.75 -13.85 -2.21
CA LYS A 407 22.82 -13.14 -0.92
C LYS A 407 23.98 -13.62 -0.07
N PHE A 408 24.15 -14.94 0.03
CA PHE A 408 25.27 -15.54 0.77
C PHE A 408 26.62 -15.11 0.23
N LEU A 409 26.82 -15.20 -1.09
CA LEU A 409 28.07 -14.80 -1.74
C LEU A 409 28.33 -13.30 -1.58
N ALA A 410 27.31 -12.45 -1.75
CA ALA A 410 27.43 -11.02 -1.54
C ALA A 410 27.84 -10.69 -0.09
N PHE A 411 27.23 -11.35 0.89
CA PHE A 411 27.57 -11.17 2.30
C PHE A 411 29.03 -11.58 2.57
N LYS A 412 29.45 -12.75 2.09
CA LYS A 412 30.82 -13.25 2.27
C LYS A 412 31.87 -12.39 1.57
N ALA A 413 31.50 -11.76 0.46
CA ALA A 413 32.39 -10.87 -0.31
C ALA A 413 32.37 -9.41 0.21
N GLY A 414 31.62 -9.07 1.27
CA GLY A 414 31.46 -7.68 1.73
C GLY A 414 30.70 -6.80 0.75
N MET A 415 29.83 -7.38 -0.08
CA MET A 415 29.10 -6.72 -1.16
C MET A 415 27.60 -6.54 -0.85
N SER A 416 27.19 -6.65 0.41
CA SER A 416 25.77 -6.60 0.79
C SER A 416 25.07 -5.28 0.41
N GLU A 417 25.80 -4.17 0.37
CA GLU A 417 25.26 -2.87 -0.03
C GLU A 417 24.81 -2.81 -1.50
N PHE A 418 25.34 -3.73 -2.33
CA PHE A 418 24.99 -3.81 -3.75
C PHE A 418 23.80 -4.72 -4.04
N ILE A 419 23.21 -5.35 -3.02
CA ILE A 419 22.04 -6.22 -3.15
C ILE A 419 20.77 -5.45 -2.75
N GLY A 420 19.69 -5.68 -3.49
CA GLY A 420 18.34 -5.20 -3.16
C GLY A 420 17.30 -6.28 -3.43
N ASP A 421 16.26 -6.34 -2.61
CA ASP A 421 15.16 -7.30 -2.77
C ASP A 421 13.96 -6.67 -3.48
N ASN A 422 13.77 -5.35 -3.32
CA ASN A 422 12.63 -4.65 -3.90
C ASN A 422 12.91 -3.14 -3.99
N PHE A 423 12.04 -2.42 -4.68
CA PHE A 423 12.06 -0.96 -4.74
C PHE A 423 10.65 -0.41 -4.51
N ALA A 424 10.55 0.56 -3.60
CA ALA A 424 9.27 1.13 -3.21
C ALA A 424 8.72 2.15 -4.23
N SER A 425 9.61 2.80 -5.00
CA SER A 425 9.25 3.83 -5.99
C SER A 425 10.38 4.06 -6.98
N GLY A 426 10.08 4.73 -8.09
CA GLY A 426 11.10 5.15 -9.06
C GLY A 426 12.12 6.12 -8.47
N GLU A 427 11.71 6.99 -7.54
CA GLU A 427 12.63 7.87 -6.81
C GLU A 427 13.57 7.11 -5.89
N GLY A 428 13.03 6.12 -5.17
CA GLY A 428 13.85 5.24 -4.31
C GLY A 428 14.89 4.46 -5.09
N LEU A 429 14.53 4.04 -6.31
CA LEU A 429 15.47 3.39 -7.24
C LEU A 429 16.57 4.37 -7.71
N GLU A 430 16.22 5.63 -8.06
CA GLU A 430 17.20 6.67 -8.39
C GLU A 430 18.16 6.95 -7.23
N ASP A 431 17.64 7.09 -6.01
CA ASP A 431 18.46 7.35 -4.82
C ASP A 431 19.41 6.19 -4.52
N ALA A 432 18.94 4.96 -4.66
CA ALA A 432 19.76 3.76 -4.49
C ALA A 432 20.89 3.66 -5.52
N MET A 433 20.63 4.01 -6.78
CA MET A 433 21.65 4.02 -7.84
C MET A 433 22.59 5.21 -7.72
N TYR A 434 22.18 6.32 -7.11
CA TYR A 434 23.05 7.43 -6.79
C TYR A 434 24.10 7.06 -5.71
N GLY A 435 23.64 6.33 -4.69
CA GLY A 435 24.51 5.86 -3.60
C GLY A 435 25.52 4.78 -4.06
N THR A 436 25.07 3.86 -4.91
CA THR A 436 25.87 2.75 -5.43
C THR A 436 25.71 2.65 -6.95
N LYS A 437 26.80 2.82 -7.69
CA LYS A 437 26.79 2.86 -9.17
C LYS A 437 26.41 1.54 -9.86
N LYS A 438 26.25 0.47 -9.11
CA LYS A 438 25.82 -0.87 -9.57
C LYS A 438 24.99 -1.53 -8.48
N LYS A 439 23.94 -2.24 -8.85
CA LYS A 439 23.11 -3.01 -7.93
C LYS A 439 22.51 -4.24 -8.59
N LEU A 440 22.35 -5.28 -7.80
CA LEU A 440 21.59 -6.47 -8.18
C LEU A 440 20.29 -6.48 -7.37
N TYR A 441 19.17 -6.23 -8.02
CA TYR A 441 17.85 -6.41 -7.43
C TYR A 441 17.33 -7.82 -7.74
N MET A 442 16.92 -8.53 -6.71
CA MET A 442 16.40 -9.89 -6.82
C MET A 442 14.94 -9.92 -6.34
N LEU A 443 14.05 -9.51 -7.22
CA LEU A 443 12.63 -9.43 -6.93
C LEU A 443 12.01 -10.81 -6.86
N ASP A 444 11.13 -10.99 -5.90
CA ASP A 444 10.17 -12.07 -5.85
C ASP A 444 8.84 -11.59 -6.44
N GLU A 445 8.07 -12.50 -7.02
CA GLU A 445 6.71 -12.21 -7.52
C GLU A 445 6.64 -11.00 -8.48
N MET A 446 7.44 -11.04 -9.57
CA MET A 446 7.44 -10.00 -10.62
C MET A 446 6.07 -9.78 -11.28
N ASP A 447 5.18 -10.74 -11.19
CA ASP A 447 3.79 -10.64 -11.65
C ASP A 447 3.04 -9.49 -10.97
N THR A 448 3.32 -9.17 -9.72
CA THR A 448 2.76 -8.01 -9.00
C THR A 448 3.10 -6.70 -9.72
N LEU A 449 4.36 -6.52 -10.13
CA LEU A 449 4.79 -5.34 -10.89
C LEU A 449 4.13 -5.30 -12.28
N PHE A 450 4.07 -6.44 -12.98
CA PHE A 450 3.43 -6.51 -14.31
C PHE A 450 1.92 -6.28 -14.24
N ASN A 451 1.25 -6.75 -13.21
CA ASN A 451 -0.18 -6.50 -13.00
C ASN A 451 -0.45 -5.03 -12.69
N SER A 452 0.39 -4.39 -11.86
CA SER A 452 0.31 -2.95 -11.60
C SER A 452 0.49 -2.12 -12.89
N LEU A 453 1.39 -2.54 -13.78
CA LEU A 453 1.56 -1.92 -15.10
C LEU A 453 0.32 -2.08 -15.99
N LYS A 454 -0.33 -3.26 -15.99
CA LYS A 454 -1.58 -3.48 -16.73
C LYS A 454 -2.71 -2.60 -16.21
N GLN A 455 -2.74 -2.30 -14.92
CA GLN A 455 -3.71 -1.42 -14.27
C GLN A 455 -3.38 0.07 -14.44
N LYS A 456 -2.34 0.42 -15.20
CA LYS A 456 -1.84 1.80 -15.39
C LYS A 456 -1.50 2.49 -14.05
N ASP A 457 -0.97 1.73 -13.10
CA ASP A 457 -0.42 2.32 -11.88
C ASP A 457 0.78 3.20 -12.22
N SER A 458 0.63 4.48 -11.97
CA SER A 458 1.66 5.49 -12.27
C SER A 458 3.00 5.20 -11.56
N ARG A 459 2.98 4.53 -10.40
CA ARG A 459 4.21 4.14 -9.68
C ARG A 459 4.95 3.02 -10.40
N ALA A 460 4.23 1.98 -10.84
CA ALA A 460 4.80 0.87 -11.59
C ALA A 460 5.36 1.35 -12.94
N GLU A 461 4.63 2.24 -13.63
CA GLU A 461 5.10 2.87 -14.87
C GLU A 461 6.39 3.65 -14.67
N ILE A 462 6.50 4.45 -13.59
CA ILE A 462 7.71 5.21 -13.25
C ILE A 462 8.88 4.26 -12.95
N ILE A 463 8.66 3.18 -12.20
CA ILE A 463 9.69 2.17 -11.91
C ILE A 463 10.21 1.55 -13.22
N MET A 464 9.30 1.09 -14.09
CA MET A 464 9.70 0.50 -15.38
C MET A 464 10.44 1.49 -16.27
N GLN A 465 9.96 2.71 -16.34
CA GLN A 465 10.63 3.77 -17.10
C GLN A 465 12.05 4.01 -16.58
N ARG A 466 12.28 4.00 -15.26
CA ARG A 466 13.61 4.15 -14.66
C ARG A 466 14.52 2.95 -14.99
N LEU A 467 14.01 1.73 -14.88
CA LEU A 467 14.76 0.53 -15.24
C LEU A 467 15.21 0.59 -16.70
N LEU A 468 14.32 0.90 -17.63
CA LEU A 468 14.65 1.05 -19.06
C LEU A 468 15.67 2.16 -19.31
N THR A 469 15.52 3.30 -18.63
CA THR A 469 16.44 4.44 -18.76
C THR A 469 17.81 4.08 -18.21
N PHE A 470 17.91 3.42 -17.07
CA PHE A 470 19.22 2.98 -16.53
C PHE A 470 19.92 1.97 -17.44
N TYR A 471 19.15 1.06 -18.03
CA TYR A 471 19.71 0.12 -19.02
C TYR A 471 20.32 0.85 -20.22
N SER A 472 19.58 1.76 -20.81
CA SER A 472 20.01 2.50 -22.01
C SER A 472 21.10 3.54 -21.72
N SER A 473 21.19 4.05 -20.49
CA SER A 473 22.16 5.07 -20.08
C SER A 473 23.43 4.45 -19.46
N ALA A 474 23.58 3.13 -19.45
CA ALA A 474 24.68 2.47 -18.77
C ALA A 474 26.07 2.80 -19.35
N ASN A 475 26.16 3.14 -20.62
CA ASN A 475 27.38 3.58 -21.31
C ASN A 475 27.53 5.10 -21.43
N SER A 476 26.62 5.86 -20.79
CA SER A 476 26.62 7.32 -20.77
C SER A 476 26.39 7.83 -19.35
N PHE A 477 25.86 9.02 -19.18
CA PHE A 477 25.46 9.57 -17.89
C PHE A 477 23.94 9.64 -17.76
N TYR A 478 23.44 9.46 -16.55
CA TYR A 478 22.05 9.66 -16.20
C TYR A 478 21.91 10.95 -15.37
N THR A 479 21.06 11.87 -15.84
CA THR A 479 20.72 13.08 -15.09
C THR A 479 19.47 12.83 -14.27
N MET A 480 19.62 12.89 -12.94
CA MET A 480 18.47 12.77 -12.04
C MET A 480 17.49 13.91 -12.29
N ARG A 481 16.20 13.61 -12.22
CA ARG A 481 15.17 14.67 -12.30
C ARG A 481 15.28 15.62 -11.13
N ALA A 482 14.90 16.89 -11.34
CA ALA A 482 14.80 17.87 -10.28
C ALA A 482 13.76 17.41 -9.25
N LYS A 483 14.16 17.20 -8.00
CA LYS A 483 13.27 16.89 -6.89
C LYS A 483 12.70 18.18 -6.32
N ALA A 484 11.43 18.16 -5.91
CA ALA A 484 10.78 19.32 -5.25
C ALA A 484 11.46 19.71 -3.92
N ARG A 485 12.21 18.80 -3.28
CA ARG A 485 13.12 19.10 -2.17
C ARG A 485 14.49 19.47 -2.74
N LYS A 486 14.92 20.69 -2.51
CA LYS A 486 16.34 21.06 -2.57
C LYS A 486 17.07 20.28 -1.49
N ILE A 487 17.69 19.18 -1.85
CA ILE A 487 18.84 18.68 -1.10
C ILE A 487 19.92 19.74 -1.33
N PRO A 488 20.60 20.26 -0.32
CA PRO A 488 21.73 21.16 -0.54
C PRO A 488 22.67 20.46 -1.53
N CYS A 489 22.91 21.09 -2.68
CA CYS A 489 23.92 20.62 -3.61
C CYS A 489 25.26 20.65 -2.90
N ILE A 490 25.71 19.50 -2.41
CA ILE A 490 27.09 19.32 -2.05
C ILE A 490 27.80 19.07 -3.38
N GLY A 491 28.40 20.13 -3.93
CA GLY A 491 29.36 20.14 -5.01
C GLY A 491 29.01 19.30 -6.23
N ASP A 492 29.27 19.85 -7.39
CA ASP A 492 29.18 19.28 -8.74
C ASP A 492 29.72 17.83 -8.81
N LYS A 493 28.90 16.85 -8.39
CA LYS A 493 29.24 15.44 -8.53
C LYS A 493 28.54 14.90 -9.76
N ARG A 494 29.13 15.21 -10.93
CA ARG A 494 28.95 14.37 -12.12
C ARG A 494 29.29 12.94 -11.71
N LEU A 495 28.50 11.97 -12.10
CA LEU A 495 28.92 10.59 -12.03
C LEU A 495 30.23 10.52 -12.85
N PRO A 496 31.36 10.11 -12.28
CA PRO A 496 32.59 10.01 -13.04
C PRO A 496 32.37 9.01 -14.17
N GLU A 497 32.99 9.33 -15.32
CA GLU A 497 33.04 8.52 -16.54
C GLU A 497 33.42 7.07 -16.29
#